data_17ec2e96e13818b9f1b26e3e25ee2575
#
_entry.id   17ec2e96e13818b9f1b26e3e25ee2575
#
_cell.length_a   1.000
_cell.length_b   1.000
_cell.length_c   1.000
_cell.angle_alpha   90.00
_cell.angle_beta   90.00
_cell.angle_gamma   90.00
#
_symmetry.space_group_name_H-M   'P 1'
#
loop_
_entity.id
_entity.type
_entity.pdbx_description
1 polymer ?
#
loop_
_entity_poly.entity_id
_entity_poly.type
_entity_poly.pdbx_seq_one_letter_code
_entity_poly.pdbx_strand_id
1 'polypeptide(L)'
;MRFPKPNNIVAEKYVAGMSLFKSKLAKIKLSANESALGPSPKARKQYLEVSKNFARYPDSDGTFLRNTLAKKFKIDKNRIILGSGSDQIFELICKSFLKKGDEVIVPKFSFIIYRIYSRMNGAKVIYSKEKNFTVSTKDILKKVTRKTKIVFLANPNNPTGTYIPKKELLFLRKKLRSDILLVVDDAYFEYVKNKDYLSGLKTFTNFKNVVMTRTFSKIYGLAGLRVGWGYGSKEIISALNKVKPPFNVSRPALFAASAAVKDSPWLNKEIKHVNKWSKKMFSEFKKMRIETNKSFTNFLLVKFDKVKINSTKVFRLLAKSGILVRK
;
A
#
# COMPACT_ATOMS: atom_id res chain seq x y z
N MET A 1 -16.95 38.84 5.85
CA MET A 1 -16.57 37.78 6.81
C MET A 1 -15.16 37.26 6.45
N ARG A 2 -14.21 37.22 7.40
CA ARG A 2 -12.89 36.63 7.16
C ARG A 2 -12.90 35.16 7.62
N PHE A 3 -12.78 34.21 6.69
CA PHE A 3 -12.63 32.79 7.03
C PHE A 3 -11.20 32.48 7.49
N PRO A 4 -11.01 31.54 8.42
CA PRO A 4 -9.68 31.08 8.79
C PRO A 4 -9.01 30.41 7.59
N LYS A 5 -7.72 30.72 7.35
CA LYS A 5 -6.94 30.11 6.26
C LYS A 5 -6.45 28.73 6.68
N PRO A 6 -6.65 27.68 5.85
CA PRO A 6 -6.14 26.36 6.17
C PRO A 6 -4.60 26.30 6.05
N ASN A 7 -3.96 25.52 6.93
CA ASN A 7 -2.48 25.41 6.98
C ASN A 7 -1.90 24.43 5.96
N ASN A 8 -2.73 23.58 5.32
CA ASN A 8 -2.32 22.49 4.46
C ASN A 8 -2.56 22.72 2.95
N ILE A 9 -2.60 24.00 2.53
CA ILE A 9 -2.88 24.41 1.14
C ILE A 9 -1.95 23.77 0.10
N VAL A 10 -0.71 23.44 0.47
CA VAL A 10 0.29 22.85 -0.45
C VAL A 10 0.13 21.35 -0.72
N ALA A 11 -0.81 20.67 -0.05
CA ALA A 11 -1.06 19.25 -0.27
C ALA A 11 -1.99 19.04 -1.48
N GLU A 12 -1.67 18.05 -2.31
CA GLU A 12 -2.51 17.66 -3.45
C GLU A 12 -3.76 16.91 -2.96
N LYS A 13 -4.90 17.14 -3.62
CA LYS A 13 -6.08 16.28 -3.41
C LYS A 13 -5.82 14.90 -3.98
N TYR A 14 -6.09 13.85 -3.21
CA TYR A 14 -6.06 12.48 -3.72
C TYR A 14 -7.18 12.27 -4.76
N VAL A 15 -6.80 11.80 -5.94
CA VAL A 15 -7.75 11.40 -6.99
C VAL A 15 -7.82 9.88 -7.03
N ALA A 16 -8.94 9.33 -6.59
CA ALA A 16 -9.17 7.89 -6.61
C ALA A 16 -9.32 7.34 -8.04
N GLY A 17 -9.12 6.02 -8.21
CA GLY A 17 -9.52 5.34 -9.45
C GLY A 17 -11.03 5.49 -9.68
N MET A 18 -11.42 5.79 -10.92
CA MET A 18 -12.83 6.01 -11.25
C MET A 18 -13.66 4.75 -11.06
N SER A 19 -14.87 4.90 -10.57
CA SER A 19 -15.90 3.84 -10.51
C SER A 19 -17.07 4.12 -11.45
N LEU A 20 -17.21 5.38 -11.89
CA LEU A 20 -18.24 5.85 -12.79
C LEU A 20 -17.60 6.49 -14.02
N PHE A 21 -18.23 6.36 -15.18
CA PHE A 21 -17.93 7.12 -16.38
C PHE A 21 -19.23 7.69 -16.97
N LYS A 22 -19.33 9.03 -17.08
CA LYS A 22 -20.55 9.73 -17.50
C LYS A 22 -21.79 9.25 -16.72
N SER A 23 -21.70 9.21 -15.40
CA SER A 23 -22.77 8.80 -14.46
C SER A 23 -23.19 7.31 -14.55
N LYS A 24 -22.54 6.50 -15.40
CA LYS A 24 -22.79 5.06 -15.50
C LYS A 24 -21.74 4.26 -14.74
N LEU A 25 -22.18 3.23 -14.00
CA LEU A 25 -21.28 2.27 -13.35
C LEU A 25 -20.47 1.50 -14.39
N ALA A 26 -19.20 1.25 -14.08
CA ALA A 26 -18.34 0.41 -14.90
C ALA A 26 -18.88 -1.03 -14.95
N LYS A 27 -18.91 -1.62 -16.15
CA LYS A 27 -19.12 -3.08 -16.31
C LYS A 27 -17.93 -3.85 -15.72
N ILE A 28 -16.73 -3.34 -15.96
CA ILE A 28 -15.47 -3.92 -15.48
C ILE A 28 -14.62 -2.80 -14.85
N LYS A 29 -14.38 -2.87 -13.55
CA LYS A 29 -13.58 -1.90 -12.80
C LYS A 29 -12.18 -2.46 -12.52
N LEU A 30 -11.16 -1.90 -13.18
CA LEU A 30 -9.74 -2.26 -13.01
C LEU A 30 -8.88 -1.08 -12.52
N SER A 31 -9.52 -0.04 -11.98
CA SER A 31 -8.88 1.27 -11.70
C SER A 31 -8.26 1.40 -10.31
N ALA A 32 -8.42 0.40 -9.41
CA ALA A 32 -8.00 0.51 -8.01
C ALA A 32 -7.25 -0.72 -7.46
N ASN A 33 -6.81 -1.63 -8.33
CA ASN A 33 -6.05 -2.83 -7.95
C ASN A 33 -6.79 -3.69 -6.91
N GLU A 34 -8.11 -3.81 -7.05
CA GLU A 34 -8.94 -4.64 -6.18
C GLU A 34 -8.73 -6.12 -6.52
N SER A 35 -9.03 -7.03 -5.57
CA SER A 35 -9.01 -8.47 -5.82
C SER A 35 -10.12 -8.85 -6.80
N ALA A 36 -9.78 -9.62 -7.84
CA ALA A 36 -10.74 -10.11 -8.82
C ALA A 36 -11.68 -11.19 -8.25
N LEU A 37 -11.22 -11.97 -7.26
CA LEU A 37 -12.02 -13.02 -6.60
C LEU A 37 -12.79 -12.50 -5.38
N GLY A 38 -12.51 -11.29 -4.93
CA GLY A 38 -13.12 -10.70 -3.74
C GLY A 38 -12.69 -11.35 -2.42
N PRO A 39 -13.45 -11.14 -1.35
CA PRO A 39 -13.15 -11.68 -0.03
C PRO A 39 -13.41 -13.19 0.05
N SER A 40 -12.67 -13.89 0.91
CA SER A 40 -12.91 -15.31 1.17
C SER A 40 -14.30 -15.56 1.75
N PRO A 41 -14.90 -16.76 1.50
CA PRO A 41 -16.17 -17.14 2.11
C PRO A 41 -16.14 -17.05 3.64
N LYS A 42 -15.01 -17.40 4.28
CA LYS A 42 -14.84 -17.31 5.72
C LYS A 42 -14.88 -15.86 6.22
N ALA A 43 -14.24 -14.94 5.48
CA ALA A 43 -14.27 -13.52 5.81
C ALA A 43 -15.68 -12.93 5.65
N ARG A 44 -16.40 -13.31 4.57
CA ARG A 44 -17.79 -12.88 4.35
C ARG A 44 -18.73 -13.40 5.47
N LYS A 45 -18.62 -14.67 5.82
CA LYS A 45 -19.41 -15.26 6.91
C LYS A 45 -19.20 -14.49 8.20
N GLN A 46 -17.94 -14.27 8.58
CA GLN A 46 -17.61 -13.59 9.83
C GLN A 46 -18.06 -12.12 9.82
N TYR A 47 -17.97 -11.41 8.68
CA TYR A 47 -18.53 -10.08 8.51
C TYR A 47 -20.04 -10.05 8.79
N LEU A 48 -20.81 -10.95 8.18
CA LEU A 48 -22.29 -11.03 8.31
C LEU A 48 -22.72 -11.39 9.74
N GLU A 49 -21.99 -12.27 10.42
CA GLU A 49 -22.27 -12.62 11.82
C GLU A 49 -22.11 -11.42 12.75
N VAL A 50 -20.99 -10.70 12.60
CA VAL A 50 -20.68 -9.57 13.48
C VAL A 50 -21.50 -8.33 13.15
N SER A 51 -21.96 -8.19 11.91
CA SER A 51 -22.79 -7.06 11.47
C SER A 51 -24.18 -7.02 12.10
N LYS A 52 -24.63 -8.11 12.71
CA LYS A 52 -25.90 -8.14 13.47
C LYS A 52 -25.91 -7.24 14.72
N ASN A 53 -24.75 -6.78 15.17
CA ASN A 53 -24.61 -5.93 16.36
C ASN A 53 -23.72 -4.71 16.09
N PHE A 54 -24.30 -3.69 15.47
CA PHE A 54 -23.61 -2.42 15.17
C PHE A 54 -23.67 -1.40 16.33
N ALA A 55 -24.50 -1.63 17.33
CA ALA A 55 -24.75 -0.65 18.39
C ALA A 55 -23.54 -0.45 19.33
N ARG A 56 -22.57 -1.37 19.32
CA ARG A 56 -21.42 -1.33 20.23
C ARG A 56 -20.16 -0.92 19.51
N TYR A 57 -19.38 -0.05 20.14
CA TYR A 57 -18.03 0.28 19.68
C TYR A 57 -17.16 -0.99 19.54
N PRO A 58 -16.20 -0.99 18.60
CA PRO A 58 -15.18 -2.03 18.54
C PRO A 58 -14.23 -1.94 19.77
N ASP A 59 -13.44 -2.99 19.99
CA ASP A 59 -12.25 -2.91 20.83
C ASP A 59 -11.27 -1.90 20.21
N SER A 60 -10.93 -0.84 20.94
CA SER A 60 -10.09 0.27 20.49
C SER A 60 -8.70 -0.17 20.03
N ASP A 61 -8.18 -1.25 20.60
CA ASP A 61 -6.87 -1.79 20.27
C ASP A 61 -6.91 -2.87 19.20
N GLY A 62 -8.11 -3.35 18.83
CA GLY A 62 -8.29 -4.43 17.89
C GLY A 62 -7.57 -5.71 18.32
N THR A 63 -7.61 -6.05 19.61
CA THR A 63 -6.87 -7.13 20.27
C THR A 63 -7.05 -8.47 19.55
N PHE A 64 -8.28 -8.76 19.11
CA PHE A 64 -8.58 -10.00 18.39
C PHE A 64 -7.79 -10.12 17.08
N LEU A 65 -7.74 -9.05 16.27
CA LEU A 65 -6.97 -9.05 15.01
C LEU A 65 -5.46 -9.05 15.30
N ARG A 66 -4.99 -8.25 16.28
CA ARG A 66 -3.56 -8.22 16.66
C ARG A 66 -3.07 -9.58 17.11
N ASN A 67 -3.83 -10.30 17.94
CA ASN A 67 -3.51 -11.66 18.36
C ASN A 67 -3.46 -12.63 17.16
N THR A 68 -4.41 -12.51 16.24
CA THR A 68 -4.44 -13.33 15.01
C THR A 68 -3.20 -13.09 14.13
N LEU A 69 -2.83 -11.83 13.92
CA LEU A 69 -1.64 -11.45 13.15
C LEU A 69 -0.36 -11.93 13.83
N ALA A 70 -0.24 -11.72 15.14
CA ALA A 70 0.91 -12.16 15.93
C ALA A 70 1.14 -13.67 15.80
N LYS A 71 0.08 -14.47 15.96
CA LYS A 71 0.13 -15.93 15.77
C LYS A 71 0.48 -16.33 14.34
N LYS A 72 -0.18 -15.72 13.32
CA LYS A 72 0.04 -16.06 11.91
C LYS A 72 1.45 -15.76 11.43
N PHE A 73 2.01 -14.63 11.84
CA PHE A 73 3.32 -14.16 11.37
C PHE A 73 4.45 -14.41 12.35
N LYS A 74 4.16 -14.99 13.53
CA LYS A 74 5.11 -15.26 14.63
C LYS A 74 5.85 -13.99 15.07
N ILE A 75 5.10 -12.95 15.42
CA ILE A 75 5.60 -11.61 15.79
C ILE A 75 4.96 -11.12 17.09
N ASP A 76 5.59 -10.15 17.76
CA ASP A 76 5.08 -9.55 18.99
C ASP A 76 3.84 -8.69 18.69
N LYS A 77 2.69 -9.01 19.31
CA LYS A 77 1.44 -8.26 19.19
C LYS A 77 1.56 -6.80 19.65
N ASN A 78 2.45 -6.51 20.60
CA ASN A 78 2.66 -5.17 21.15
C ASN A 78 3.43 -4.24 20.18
N ARG A 79 3.94 -4.81 19.09
CA ARG A 79 4.60 -4.09 17.99
C ARG A 79 3.71 -3.93 16.77
N ILE A 80 2.41 -4.21 16.90
CA ILE A 80 1.41 -4.08 15.83
C ILE A 80 0.52 -2.87 16.10
N ILE A 81 0.32 -2.04 15.06
CA ILE A 81 -0.70 -0.99 15.01
C ILE A 81 -1.71 -1.31 13.89
N LEU A 82 -2.99 -1.07 14.17
CA LEU A 82 -4.06 -1.19 13.18
C LEU A 82 -4.47 0.18 12.65
N GLY A 83 -4.86 0.23 11.38
CA GLY A 83 -5.30 1.45 10.73
C GLY A 83 -6.51 1.22 9.81
N SER A 84 -7.24 2.29 9.53
CA SER A 84 -8.28 2.33 8.49
C SER A 84 -7.63 2.26 7.09
N GLY A 85 -7.17 1.05 6.71
CA GLY A 85 -6.22 0.81 5.64
C GLY A 85 -4.78 1.13 6.07
N SER A 86 -3.79 0.71 5.26
CA SER A 86 -2.39 1.14 5.44
C SER A 86 -2.21 2.65 5.28
N ASP A 87 -3.12 3.30 4.56
CA ASP A 87 -3.11 4.75 4.33
C ASP A 87 -3.09 5.54 5.64
N GLN A 88 -3.94 5.15 6.61
CA GLN A 88 -3.97 5.80 7.91
C GLN A 88 -2.65 5.63 8.67
N ILE A 89 -1.95 4.50 8.50
CA ILE A 89 -0.67 4.30 9.17
C ILE A 89 0.37 5.26 8.62
N PHE A 90 0.38 5.55 7.30
CA PHE A 90 1.25 6.58 6.73
C PHE A 90 0.92 7.97 7.26
N GLU A 91 -0.37 8.29 7.42
CA GLU A 91 -0.81 9.53 8.05
C GLU A 91 -0.27 9.65 9.49
N LEU A 92 -0.46 8.60 10.31
CA LEU A 92 0.03 8.58 11.69
C LEU A 92 1.55 8.71 11.77
N ILE A 93 2.29 8.05 10.87
CA ILE A 93 3.75 8.18 10.77
C ILE A 93 4.13 9.63 10.48
N CYS A 94 3.52 10.25 9.48
CA CYS A 94 3.82 11.65 9.14
C CYS A 94 3.49 12.60 10.30
N LYS A 95 2.34 12.43 10.95
CA LYS A 95 1.96 13.23 12.13
C LYS A 95 2.92 13.09 13.30
N SER A 96 3.47 11.88 13.52
CA SER A 96 4.34 11.60 14.66
C SER A 96 5.79 12.03 14.46
N PHE A 97 6.29 12.00 13.23
CA PHE A 97 7.72 12.10 12.95
C PHE A 97 8.12 13.26 12.03
N LEU A 98 7.18 14.06 11.52
CA LEU A 98 7.46 15.19 10.63
C LEU A 98 7.00 16.51 11.24
N LYS A 99 7.79 17.55 10.95
CA LYS A 99 7.45 18.94 11.15
C LYS A 99 7.84 19.79 9.94
N LYS A 100 7.40 21.04 9.90
CA LYS A 100 7.75 21.99 8.83
C LYS A 100 9.27 22.08 8.67
N GLY A 101 9.74 21.93 7.42
CA GLY A 101 11.16 21.99 7.06
C GLY A 101 11.87 20.64 7.03
N ASP A 102 11.29 19.56 7.55
CA ASP A 102 11.83 18.21 7.38
C ASP A 102 11.75 17.74 5.91
N GLU A 103 12.58 16.78 5.55
CA GLU A 103 12.59 16.18 4.22
C GLU A 103 12.17 14.71 4.25
N VAL A 104 11.39 14.33 3.25
CA VAL A 104 10.94 12.95 3.03
C VAL A 104 11.36 12.50 1.64
N ILE A 105 12.04 11.35 1.54
CA ILE A 105 12.43 10.78 0.26
C ILE A 105 11.38 9.76 -0.17
N VAL A 106 10.91 9.90 -1.42
CA VAL A 106 10.01 8.95 -2.08
C VAL A 106 10.51 8.64 -3.49
N PRO A 107 10.37 7.42 -4.02
CA PRO A 107 10.61 7.17 -5.43
C PRO A 107 9.64 7.99 -6.30
N LYS A 108 10.12 8.47 -7.46
CA LYS A 108 9.34 9.34 -8.36
C LYS A 108 8.02 8.67 -8.79
N PHE A 109 8.10 7.39 -9.15
CA PHE A 109 6.95 6.55 -9.47
C PHE A 109 6.59 5.70 -8.25
N SER A 110 5.94 6.28 -7.26
CA SER A 110 5.49 5.61 -6.04
C SER A 110 4.04 5.94 -5.71
N PHE A 111 3.51 5.29 -4.69
CA PHE A 111 2.14 5.55 -4.25
C PHE A 111 2.01 6.99 -3.76
N ILE A 112 1.08 7.71 -4.38
CA ILE A 112 0.89 9.16 -4.22
C ILE A 112 0.67 9.60 -2.75
N ILE A 113 0.11 8.73 -1.92
CA ILE A 113 -0.26 9.01 -0.53
C ILE A 113 0.97 9.40 0.32
N TYR A 114 2.14 8.83 0.06
CA TYR A 114 3.35 9.17 0.80
C TYR A 114 3.67 10.67 0.69
N ARG A 115 3.61 11.23 -0.53
CA ARG A 115 3.88 12.66 -0.74
C ARG A 115 2.76 13.55 -0.23
N ILE A 116 1.50 13.12 -0.32
CA ILE A 116 0.36 13.89 0.19
C ILE A 116 0.49 14.08 1.70
N TYR A 117 0.61 13.00 2.48
CA TYR A 117 0.73 13.12 3.94
C TYR A 117 2.02 13.82 4.38
N SER A 118 3.13 13.63 3.65
CA SER A 118 4.36 14.38 3.95
C SER A 118 4.15 15.89 3.82
N ARG A 119 3.52 16.34 2.72
CA ARG A 119 3.24 17.77 2.48
C ARG A 119 2.21 18.34 3.46
N MET A 120 1.19 17.56 3.82
CA MET A 120 0.20 17.96 4.84
C MET A 120 0.86 18.27 6.20
N ASN A 121 1.98 17.65 6.50
CA ASN A 121 2.75 17.90 7.73
C ASN A 121 3.92 18.89 7.52
N GLY A 122 3.90 19.66 6.41
CA GLY A 122 4.89 20.72 6.14
C GLY A 122 6.26 20.21 5.70
N ALA A 123 6.42 18.91 5.42
CA ALA A 123 7.69 18.37 4.96
C ALA A 123 7.89 18.56 3.46
N LYS A 124 9.15 18.76 3.05
CA LYS A 124 9.59 18.81 1.66
C LYS A 124 9.76 17.39 1.12
N VAL A 125 9.12 17.10 -0.01
CA VAL A 125 9.25 15.81 -0.68
C VAL A 125 10.40 15.85 -1.67
N ILE A 126 11.35 14.94 -1.49
CA ILE A 126 12.52 14.75 -2.35
C ILE A 126 12.31 13.47 -3.15
N TYR A 127 12.41 13.56 -4.49
CA TYR A 127 12.20 12.42 -5.37
C TYR A 127 13.51 11.72 -5.68
N SER A 128 13.55 10.39 -5.50
CA SER A 128 14.59 9.54 -6.05
C SER A 128 14.18 9.00 -7.41
N LYS A 129 15.17 8.78 -8.27
CA LYS A 129 14.97 8.21 -9.62
C LYS A 129 14.92 6.68 -9.55
N GLU A 130 14.17 6.08 -10.46
CA GLU A 130 14.18 4.65 -10.73
C GLU A 130 15.12 4.34 -11.90
N LYS A 131 15.58 3.08 -11.94
CA LYS A 131 16.27 2.51 -13.10
C LYS A 131 15.38 1.42 -13.70
N ASN A 132 14.94 1.59 -14.94
CA ASN A 132 14.02 0.65 -15.60
C ASN A 132 12.77 0.36 -14.75
N PHE A 133 12.12 1.42 -14.22
CA PHE A 133 10.97 1.33 -13.30
C PHE A 133 11.23 0.63 -11.97
N THR A 134 12.44 0.21 -11.68
CA THR A 134 12.83 -0.36 -10.38
C THR A 134 13.44 0.71 -9.51
N VAL A 135 13.04 0.77 -8.25
CA VAL A 135 13.56 1.74 -7.28
C VAL A 135 15.07 1.59 -7.13
N SER A 136 15.80 2.71 -7.19
CA SER A 136 17.24 2.73 -7.02
C SER A 136 17.62 3.10 -5.58
N THR A 137 18.10 2.13 -4.83
CA THR A 137 18.60 2.34 -3.46
C THR A 137 19.79 3.31 -3.43
N LYS A 138 20.65 3.26 -4.45
CA LYS A 138 21.78 4.18 -4.61
C LYS A 138 21.31 5.62 -4.81
N ASP A 139 20.25 5.85 -5.61
CA ASP A 139 19.73 7.20 -5.81
C ASP A 139 19.02 7.73 -4.57
N ILE A 140 18.29 6.89 -3.83
CA ILE A 140 17.76 7.25 -2.51
C ILE A 140 18.87 7.77 -1.60
N LEU A 141 19.96 7.01 -1.47
CA LEU A 141 21.10 7.40 -0.61
C LEU A 141 21.76 8.71 -1.03
N LYS A 142 21.89 8.97 -2.34
CA LYS A 142 22.40 10.24 -2.87
C LYS A 142 21.52 11.45 -2.53
N LYS A 143 20.24 11.23 -2.23
CA LYS A 143 19.28 12.30 -1.89
C LYS A 143 19.17 12.57 -0.39
N VAL A 144 19.84 11.78 0.45
CA VAL A 144 19.81 11.96 1.90
C VAL A 144 20.55 13.23 2.29
N THR A 145 19.89 14.08 3.07
CA THR A 145 20.44 15.30 3.67
C THR A 145 20.34 15.26 5.20
N ARG A 146 20.85 16.25 5.89
CA ARG A 146 20.69 16.42 7.36
C ARG A 146 19.20 16.58 7.76
N LYS A 147 18.34 17.09 6.86
CA LYS A 147 16.90 17.30 7.07
C LYS A 147 16.06 16.06 6.79
N THR A 148 16.63 15.01 6.19
CA THR A 148 15.88 13.78 5.87
C THR A 148 15.46 13.07 7.15
N LYS A 149 14.15 12.81 7.30
CA LYS A 149 13.54 12.12 8.45
C LYS A 149 12.90 10.80 8.08
N ILE A 150 12.27 10.70 6.90
CA ILE A 150 11.57 9.50 6.48
C ILE A 150 11.97 9.14 5.04
N VAL A 151 12.12 7.84 4.78
CA VAL A 151 12.18 7.26 3.44
C VAL A 151 10.98 6.31 3.29
N PHE A 152 10.08 6.59 2.35
CA PHE A 152 8.99 5.67 1.98
C PHE A 152 9.40 4.80 0.81
N LEU A 153 9.10 3.52 0.90
CA LEU A 153 9.42 2.52 -0.11
C LEU A 153 8.33 1.45 -0.18
N ALA A 154 7.63 1.34 -1.31
CA ALA A 154 6.77 0.19 -1.57
C ALA A 154 7.58 -0.95 -2.21
N ASN A 155 7.42 -2.18 -1.70
CA ASN A 155 8.14 -3.34 -2.21
C ASN A 155 7.30 -4.62 -2.15
N PRO A 156 6.64 -5.02 -3.26
CA PRO A 156 6.67 -4.45 -4.63
C PRO A 156 6.09 -3.06 -4.76
N ASN A 157 6.60 -2.32 -5.75
CA ASN A 157 6.25 -0.90 -5.94
C ASN A 157 4.93 -0.72 -6.73
N ASN A 158 4.15 0.25 -6.33
CA ASN A 158 2.98 0.74 -7.05
C ASN A 158 3.30 2.17 -7.57
N PRO A 159 3.21 2.44 -8.89
CA PRO A 159 2.51 1.69 -9.94
C PRO A 159 3.38 0.78 -10.82
N THR A 160 4.66 0.63 -10.53
CA THR A 160 5.60 -0.03 -11.46
C THR A 160 5.52 -1.56 -11.44
N GLY A 161 5.00 -2.17 -10.36
CA GLY A 161 4.91 -3.62 -10.19
C GLY A 161 6.25 -4.33 -9.98
N THR A 162 7.35 -3.59 -9.94
CA THR A 162 8.71 -4.12 -9.72
C THR A 162 9.04 -4.23 -8.23
N TYR A 163 10.04 -5.01 -7.89
CA TYR A 163 10.57 -5.06 -6.52
C TYR A 163 12.10 -4.91 -6.50
N ILE A 164 12.64 -4.57 -5.35
CA ILE A 164 14.07 -4.64 -5.07
C ILE A 164 14.38 -5.89 -4.22
N PRO A 165 15.51 -6.59 -4.49
CA PRO A 165 15.89 -7.78 -3.76
C PRO A 165 16.19 -7.51 -2.28
N LYS A 166 16.11 -8.55 -1.44
CA LYS A 166 16.45 -8.47 0.00
C LYS A 166 17.82 -7.83 0.25
N LYS A 167 18.83 -8.17 -0.54
CA LYS A 167 20.19 -7.63 -0.38
C LYS A 167 20.21 -6.10 -0.52
N GLU A 168 19.52 -5.57 -1.53
CA GLU A 168 19.41 -4.13 -1.78
C GLU A 168 18.62 -3.42 -0.67
N LEU A 169 17.55 -4.06 -0.18
CA LEU A 169 16.73 -3.50 0.88
C LEU A 169 17.53 -3.40 2.21
N LEU A 170 18.29 -4.43 2.55
CA LEU A 170 19.20 -4.43 3.69
C LEU A 170 20.34 -3.41 3.53
N PHE A 171 20.93 -3.34 2.33
CA PHE A 171 21.97 -2.35 2.02
C PHE A 171 21.46 -0.93 2.23
N LEU A 172 20.27 -0.61 1.72
CA LEU A 172 19.64 0.69 1.94
C LEU A 172 19.55 1.02 3.45
N ARG A 173 18.95 0.12 4.27
CA ARG A 173 18.79 0.38 5.70
C ARG A 173 20.14 0.57 6.42
N LYS A 174 21.14 -0.26 6.11
CA LYS A 174 22.47 -0.18 6.73
C LYS A 174 23.20 1.14 6.41
N LYS A 175 22.95 1.72 5.23
CA LYS A 175 23.58 2.97 4.78
C LYS A 175 22.81 4.24 5.18
N LEU A 176 21.52 4.13 5.47
CA LEU A 176 20.75 5.26 6.02
C LEU A 176 21.20 5.54 7.47
N ARG A 177 21.27 6.82 7.86
CA ARG A 177 21.51 7.20 9.27
C ARG A 177 20.47 6.55 10.18
N SER A 178 20.84 6.34 11.44
CA SER A 178 19.99 5.69 12.45
C SER A 178 18.76 6.51 12.83
N ASP A 179 18.80 7.84 12.67
CA ASP A 179 17.70 8.77 12.95
C ASP A 179 16.69 8.89 11.78
N ILE A 180 16.92 8.21 10.66
CA ILE A 180 15.97 8.17 9.53
C ILE A 180 15.08 6.97 9.66
N LEU A 181 13.75 7.19 9.66
CA LEU A 181 12.76 6.13 9.63
C LEU A 181 12.60 5.59 8.21
N LEU A 182 12.81 4.29 8.03
CA LEU A 182 12.49 3.60 6.77
C LEU A 182 11.09 2.99 6.89
N VAL A 183 10.19 3.39 6.00
CA VAL A 183 8.82 2.83 5.90
C VAL A 183 8.76 1.92 4.67
N VAL A 184 8.53 0.63 4.91
CA VAL A 184 8.42 -0.39 3.85
C VAL A 184 6.97 -0.82 3.71
N ASP A 185 6.36 -0.47 2.58
CA ASP A 185 4.99 -0.86 2.27
C ASP A 185 4.96 -2.22 1.56
N ASP A 186 4.56 -3.23 2.30
CA ASP A 186 4.45 -4.63 1.87
C ASP A 186 3.04 -4.95 1.30
N ALA A 187 2.31 -3.98 0.71
CA ALA A 187 0.91 -4.17 0.28
C ALA A 187 0.71 -5.30 -0.75
N TYR A 188 1.76 -5.72 -1.44
CA TYR A 188 1.71 -6.74 -2.51
C TYR A 188 2.67 -7.91 -2.28
N PHE A 189 3.24 -8.06 -1.10
CA PHE A 189 4.32 -9.02 -0.84
C PHE A 189 3.91 -10.48 -1.11
N GLU A 190 2.64 -10.82 -0.95
CA GLU A 190 2.14 -12.18 -1.11
C GLU A 190 2.21 -12.67 -2.58
N TYR A 191 2.25 -11.76 -3.54
CA TYR A 191 2.33 -12.10 -4.96
C TYR A 191 3.75 -12.46 -5.42
N VAL A 192 4.79 -12.15 -4.62
CA VAL A 192 6.18 -12.41 -4.98
C VAL A 192 6.64 -13.76 -4.47
N LYS A 193 7.11 -14.62 -5.39
CA LYS A 193 7.63 -15.95 -5.06
C LYS A 193 9.13 -16.11 -5.38
N ASN A 194 9.79 -15.03 -5.76
CA ASN A 194 11.20 -15.06 -6.13
C ASN A 194 12.08 -15.32 -4.90
N LYS A 195 13.12 -16.13 -5.05
CA LYS A 195 14.02 -16.54 -3.95
C LYS A 195 14.83 -15.37 -3.36
N ASP A 196 15.12 -14.36 -4.17
CA ASP A 196 15.88 -13.18 -3.77
C ASP A 196 15.02 -12.10 -3.11
N TYR A 197 13.68 -12.25 -3.12
CA TYR A 197 12.74 -11.36 -2.43
C TYR A 197 12.47 -11.83 -1.01
N LEU A 198 12.36 -10.86 -0.11
CA LEU A 198 11.83 -11.07 1.24
C LEU A 198 11.01 -9.84 1.65
N SER A 199 9.85 -10.06 2.27
CA SER A 199 9.01 -8.95 2.75
C SER A 199 9.73 -8.12 3.80
N GLY A 200 9.36 -6.84 3.91
CA GLY A 200 9.91 -5.96 4.93
C GLY A 200 9.77 -6.52 6.34
N LEU A 201 8.63 -7.15 6.66
CA LEU A 201 8.40 -7.79 7.94
C LEU A 201 9.48 -8.83 8.28
N LYS A 202 9.77 -9.76 7.36
CA LYS A 202 10.80 -10.78 7.56
C LYS A 202 12.22 -10.22 7.50
N THR A 203 12.44 -9.16 6.71
CA THR A 203 13.77 -8.55 6.54
C THR A 203 14.18 -7.73 7.76
N PHE A 204 13.23 -7.04 8.40
CA PHE A 204 13.51 -6.00 9.40
C PHE A 204 12.91 -6.26 10.78
N THR A 205 12.51 -7.48 11.10
CA THR A 205 11.85 -7.81 12.38
C THR A 205 12.61 -7.25 13.61
N ASN A 206 13.95 -7.24 13.55
CA ASN A 206 14.80 -6.81 14.65
C ASN A 206 15.31 -5.36 14.55
N PHE A 207 14.91 -4.61 13.51
CA PHE A 207 15.34 -3.23 13.35
C PHE A 207 14.42 -2.28 14.13
N LYS A 208 15.01 -1.31 14.86
CA LYS A 208 14.26 -0.34 15.67
C LYS A 208 13.69 0.82 14.84
N ASN A 209 14.34 1.19 13.76
CA ASN A 209 14.03 2.37 12.94
C ASN A 209 13.42 2.01 11.56
N VAL A 210 12.61 0.95 11.53
CA VAL A 210 11.85 0.53 10.35
C VAL A 210 10.41 0.27 10.75
N VAL A 211 9.48 0.74 9.93
CA VAL A 211 8.06 0.35 10.00
C VAL A 211 7.68 -0.38 8.72
N MET A 212 7.08 -1.53 8.85
CA MET A 212 6.47 -2.26 7.75
C MET A 212 4.97 -2.07 7.80
N THR A 213 4.34 -1.88 6.64
CA THR A 213 2.88 -1.76 6.53
C THR A 213 2.32 -2.84 5.63
N ARG A 214 1.09 -3.29 5.93
CA ARG A 214 0.32 -4.24 5.13
C ARG A 214 -1.13 -3.84 5.07
N THR A 215 -1.82 -4.28 4.03
CA THR A 215 -3.22 -3.96 3.81
C THR A 215 -4.05 -5.22 3.58
N PHE A 216 -5.32 -5.17 3.98
CA PHE A 216 -6.31 -6.16 3.61
C PHE A 216 -7.05 -5.80 2.31
N SER A 217 -6.74 -4.65 1.72
CA SER A 217 -7.41 -4.14 0.52
C SER A 217 -7.08 -4.89 -0.77
N LYS A 218 -5.97 -5.64 -0.81
CA LYS A 218 -5.48 -6.28 -2.05
C LYS A 218 -5.81 -7.76 -2.06
N ILE A 219 -4.86 -8.63 -1.74
CA ILE A 219 -5.03 -10.09 -1.83
C ILE A 219 -6.18 -10.63 -0.98
N TYR A 220 -6.52 -9.97 0.13
CA TYR A 220 -7.61 -10.40 1.02
C TYR A 220 -9.00 -9.97 0.54
N GLY A 221 -9.10 -9.11 -0.49
CA GLY A 221 -10.37 -8.68 -1.07
C GLY A 221 -11.23 -7.80 -0.15
N LEU A 222 -10.65 -7.15 0.87
CA LEU A 222 -11.38 -6.36 1.87
C LEU A 222 -11.19 -4.84 1.68
N ALA A 223 -11.04 -4.38 0.43
CA ALA A 223 -10.77 -2.96 0.13
C ALA A 223 -11.84 -2.02 0.72
N GLY A 224 -13.12 -2.41 0.65
CA GLY A 224 -14.25 -1.63 1.17
C GLY A 224 -14.32 -1.58 2.70
N LEU A 225 -13.69 -2.52 3.42
CA LEU A 225 -13.72 -2.55 4.88
C LEU A 225 -12.67 -1.66 5.54
N ARG A 226 -11.77 -1.07 4.75
CA ARG A 226 -10.76 -0.14 5.25
C ARG A 226 -9.99 -0.67 6.46
N VAL A 227 -9.22 -1.74 6.28
CA VAL A 227 -8.38 -2.30 7.33
C VAL A 227 -6.97 -2.59 6.81
N GLY A 228 -5.98 -2.20 7.61
CA GLY A 228 -4.56 -2.44 7.39
C GLY A 228 -3.82 -2.47 8.71
N TRP A 229 -2.54 -2.79 8.68
CA TRP A 229 -1.73 -2.86 9.87
C TRP A 229 -0.27 -2.51 9.59
N GLY A 230 0.42 -2.05 10.63
CA GLY A 230 1.86 -1.78 10.63
C GLY A 230 2.56 -2.55 11.74
N TYR A 231 3.86 -2.77 11.55
CA TYR A 231 4.75 -3.39 12.53
C TYR A 231 6.03 -2.58 12.65
N GLY A 232 6.40 -2.23 13.87
CA GLY A 232 7.59 -1.42 14.16
C GLY A 232 8.20 -1.75 15.52
N SER A 233 9.14 -0.95 16.02
CA SER A 233 9.59 -1.05 17.39
C SER A 233 8.49 -0.60 18.37
N LYS A 234 8.57 -1.00 19.65
CA LYS A 234 7.60 -0.59 20.66
C LYS A 234 7.51 0.92 20.79
N GLU A 235 8.64 1.60 20.72
CA GLU A 235 8.74 3.06 20.82
C GLU A 235 8.00 3.75 19.66
N ILE A 236 8.18 3.27 18.43
CA ILE A 236 7.46 3.79 17.27
C ILE A 236 5.97 3.53 17.41
N ILE A 237 5.57 2.30 17.73
CA ILE A 237 4.14 1.95 17.88
C ILE A 237 3.48 2.75 18.99
N SER A 238 4.18 3.00 20.09
CA SER A 238 3.70 3.88 21.18
C SER A 238 3.47 5.31 20.68
N ALA A 239 4.41 5.87 19.90
CA ALA A 239 4.26 7.21 19.31
C ALA A 239 3.05 7.28 18.36
N LEU A 240 2.86 6.26 17.50
CA LEU A 240 1.72 6.23 16.59
C LEU A 240 0.38 6.10 17.34
N ASN A 241 0.33 5.34 18.42
CA ASN A 241 -0.89 5.18 19.24
C ASN A 241 -1.32 6.49 19.92
N LYS A 242 -0.39 7.41 20.23
CA LYS A 242 -0.73 8.72 20.82
C LYS A 242 -1.52 9.63 19.87
N VAL A 243 -1.34 9.46 18.56
CA VAL A 243 -2.01 10.29 17.53
C VAL A 243 -3.10 9.52 16.77
N LYS A 244 -3.29 8.24 17.08
CA LYS A 244 -4.30 7.38 16.47
C LYS A 244 -5.70 7.77 16.97
N PRO A 245 -6.69 8.01 16.08
CA PRO A 245 -8.07 8.21 16.49
C PRO A 245 -8.60 6.98 17.24
N PRO A 246 -9.47 7.17 18.27
CA PRO A 246 -10.12 6.05 18.92
C PRO A 246 -11.02 5.28 17.95
N PHE A 247 -11.16 3.97 18.15
CA PHE A 247 -12.04 3.10 17.37
C PHE A 247 -11.87 3.18 15.86
N ASN A 248 -10.65 3.42 15.39
CA ASN A 248 -10.32 3.73 14.00
C ASN A 248 -10.54 2.59 13.00
N VAL A 249 -10.80 1.38 13.45
CA VAL A 249 -11.15 0.21 12.62
C VAL A 249 -12.47 -0.37 13.13
N SER A 250 -13.45 -0.51 12.25
CA SER A 250 -14.77 -1.01 12.61
C SER A 250 -14.75 -2.49 13.07
N ARG A 251 -15.68 -2.85 13.96
CA ARG A 251 -15.81 -4.23 14.46
C ARG A 251 -15.94 -5.27 13.35
N PRO A 252 -16.81 -5.12 12.33
CA PRO A 252 -16.90 -6.07 11.23
C PRO A 252 -15.59 -6.19 10.44
N ALA A 253 -14.85 -5.10 10.25
CA ALA A 253 -13.55 -5.13 9.58
C ALA A 253 -12.50 -5.94 10.35
N LEU A 254 -12.43 -5.80 11.69
CA LEU A 254 -11.51 -6.56 12.55
C LEU A 254 -11.75 -8.06 12.44
N PHE A 255 -13.01 -8.49 12.50
CA PHE A 255 -13.38 -9.91 12.46
C PHE A 255 -13.21 -10.51 11.06
N ALA A 256 -13.65 -9.82 10.01
CA ALA A 256 -13.46 -10.24 8.63
C ALA A 256 -11.97 -10.36 8.28
N ALA A 257 -11.14 -9.41 8.69
CA ALA A 257 -9.69 -9.45 8.49
C ALA A 257 -9.04 -10.64 9.22
N SER A 258 -9.47 -10.91 10.46
CA SER A 258 -8.99 -12.07 11.22
C SER A 258 -9.32 -13.40 10.55
N ALA A 259 -10.50 -13.53 9.97
CA ALA A 259 -10.90 -14.71 9.21
C ALA A 259 -10.12 -14.82 7.89
N ALA A 260 -9.97 -13.70 7.17
CA ALA A 260 -9.26 -13.66 5.89
C ALA A 260 -7.80 -14.10 6.02
N VAL A 261 -7.07 -13.62 7.03
CA VAL A 261 -5.65 -13.94 7.21
C VAL A 261 -5.39 -15.41 7.56
N LYS A 262 -6.39 -16.08 8.12
CA LYS A 262 -6.35 -17.52 8.42
C LYS A 262 -6.67 -18.39 7.21
N ASP A 263 -7.29 -17.84 6.15
CA ASP A 263 -7.76 -18.60 5.00
C ASP A 263 -6.68 -18.75 3.91
N SER A 264 -5.64 -19.53 4.22
CA SER A 264 -4.53 -19.78 3.30
C SER A 264 -4.95 -20.43 1.97
N PRO A 265 -5.95 -21.36 1.90
CA PRO A 265 -6.42 -21.90 0.63
C PRO A 265 -6.98 -20.81 -0.29
N TRP A 266 -7.76 -19.85 0.23
CA TRP A 266 -8.27 -18.74 -0.56
C TRP A 266 -7.16 -17.83 -1.08
N LEU A 267 -6.19 -17.49 -0.23
CA LEU A 267 -5.02 -16.70 -0.65
C LEU A 267 -4.24 -17.38 -1.78
N ASN A 268 -4.06 -18.69 -1.70
CA ASN A 268 -3.41 -19.46 -2.76
C ASN A 268 -4.21 -19.46 -4.07
N LYS A 269 -5.55 -19.50 -3.99
CA LYS A 269 -6.44 -19.38 -5.15
C LYS A 269 -6.29 -18.02 -5.82
N GLU A 270 -6.26 -16.93 -5.03
CA GLU A 270 -6.04 -15.56 -5.52
C GLU A 270 -4.66 -15.42 -6.20
N ILE A 271 -3.59 -15.92 -5.58
CA ILE A 271 -2.24 -15.90 -6.18
C ILE A 271 -2.21 -16.67 -7.51
N LYS A 272 -2.82 -17.84 -7.57
CA LYS A 272 -2.89 -18.64 -8.80
C LYS A 272 -3.66 -17.90 -9.90
N HIS A 273 -4.78 -17.25 -9.55
CA HIS A 273 -5.59 -16.44 -10.46
C HIS A 273 -4.77 -15.28 -11.04
N VAL A 274 -4.17 -14.47 -10.18
CA VAL A 274 -3.36 -13.31 -10.60
C VAL A 274 -2.19 -13.75 -11.48
N ASN A 275 -1.46 -14.80 -11.10
CA ASN A 275 -0.33 -15.31 -11.88
C ASN A 275 -0.76 -15.80 -13.27
N LYS A 276 -1.89 -16.50 -13.38
CA LYS A 276 -2.45 -16.97 -14.67
C LYS A 276 -2.74 -15.78 -15.59
N TRP A 277 -3.51 -14.81 -15.09
CA TRP A 277 -3.99 -13.70 -15.91
C TRP A 277 -2.88 -12.68 -16.21
N SER A 278 -1.97 -12.40 -15.27
CA SER A 278 -0.80 -11.54 -15.53
C SER A 278 0.06 -12.10 -16.66
N LYS A 279 0.34 -13.42 -16.65
CA LYS A 279 1.11 -14.06 -17.73
C LYS A 279 0.40 -13.96 -19.08
N LYS A 280 -0.92 -14.24 -19.11
CA LYS A 280 -1.73 -14.16 -20.33
C LYS A 280 -1.74 -12.73 -20.88
N MET A 281 -2.07 -11.74 -20.04
CA MET A 281 -2.09 -10.33 -20.45
C MET A 281 -0.72 -9.84 -20.91
N PHE A 282 0.36 -10.21 -20.23
CA PHE A 282 1.72 -9.89 -20.64
C PHE A 282 2.03 -10.41 -22.04
N SER A 283 1.66 -11.67 -22.34
CA SER A 283 1.81 -12.29 -23.65
C SER A 283 1.00 -11.56 -24.73
N GLU A 284 -0.26 -11.25 -24.45
CA GLU A 284 -1.15 -10.56 -25.42
C GLU A 284 -0.67 -9.12 -25.70
N PHE A 285 -0.24 -8.36 -24.68
CA PHE A 285 0.34 -7.04 -24.89
C PHE A 285 1.61 -7.10 -25.75
N LYS A 286 2.45 -8.11 -25.55
CA LYS A 286 3.64 -8.32 -26.39
C LYS A 286 3.29 -8.57 -27.87
N LYS A 287 2.25 -9.39 -28.15
CA LYS A 287 1.73 -9.61 -29.52
C LYS A 287 1.23 -8.31 -30.17
N MET A 288 0.58 -7.44 -29.37
CA MET A 288 0.10 -6.13 -29.83
C MET A 288 1.22 -5.07 -29.93
N ARG A 289 2.48 -5.42 -29.67
CA ARG A 289 3.63 -4.50 -29.59
C ARG A 289 3.45 -3.39 -28.53
N ILE A 290 2.65 -3.65 -27.50
CA ILE A 290 2.43 -2.77 -26.36
C ILE A 290 3.44 -3.11 -25.28
N GLU A 291 4.22 -2.13 -24.85
CA GLU A 291 5.26 -2.35 -23.85
C GLU A 291 4.67 -2.47 -22.45
N THR A 292 5.06 -3.51 -21.73
CA THR A 292 4.76 -3.69 -20.31
C THR A 292 5.93 -4.37 -19.62
N ASN A 293 6.17 -4.06 -18.35
CA ASN A 293 7.19 -4.74 -17.57
C ASN A 293 6.60 -5.95 -16.82
N LYS A 294 7.47 -6.88 -16.44
CA LYS A 294 7.09 -7.99 -15.56
C LYS A 294 6.63 -7.42 -14.21
N SER A 295 5.39 -7.73 -13.83
CA SER A 295 4.81 -7.26 -12.57
C SER A 295 4.80 -8.36 -11.51
N PHE A 296 5.01 -7.96 -10.26
CA PHE A 296 4.96 -8.78 -9.05
C PHE A 296 3.81 -8.35 -8.14
N THR A 297 2.74 -7.84 -8.75
CA THR A 297 1.53 -7.34 -8.10
C THR A 297 0.30 -7.88 -8.82
N ASN A 298 -0.89 -7.43 -8.45
CA ASN A 298 -2.13 -7.76 -9.15
C ASN A 298 -2.53 -6.72 -10.23
N PHE A 299 -1.55 -6.00 -10.78
CA PHE A 299 -1.75 -5.06 -11.89
C PHE A 299 -0.53 -5.07 -12.84
N LEU A 300 -0.70 -4.49 -14.03
CA LEU A 300 0.35 -4.29 -15.02
C LEU A 300 0.47 -2.79 -15.34
N LEU A 301 1.69 -2.29 -15.43
CA LEU A 301 1.97 -0.98 -16.01
C LEU A 301 2.16 -1.15 -17.52
N VAL A 302 1.38 -0.41 -18.31
CA VAL A 302 1.36 -0.51 -19.76
C VAL A 302 1.77 0.81 -20.37
N LYS A 303 2.68 0.77 -21.36
CA LYS A 303 3.19 1.93 -22.09
C LYS A 303 2.75 1.90 -23.54
N PHE A 304 2.40 3.06 -24.06
CA PHE A 304 1.91 3.25 -25.42
C PHE A 304 2.89 4.02 -26.32
N ASP A 305 4.15 4.19 -25.89
CA ASP A 305 5.14 5.02 -26.61
C ASP A 305 5.51 4.46 -27.99
N LYS A 306 5.35 3.15 -28.20
CA LYS A 306 5.73 2.46 -29.45
C LYS A 306 4.54 2.17 -30.38
N VAL A 307 3.36 2.70 -30.06
CA VAL A 307 2.14 2.49 -30.85
C VAL A 307 1.50 3.82 -31.21
N LYS A 308 0.76 3.87 -32.36
CA LYS A 308 0.13 5.10 -32.87
C LYS A 308 -1.02 5.65 -31.99
N ILE A 309 -1.27 5.09 -30.81
CA ILE A 309 -2.34 5.50 -29.91
C ILE A 309 -1.76 5.85 -28.52
N ASN A 310 -2.14 6.99 -27.98
CA ASN A 310 -1.69 7.39 -26.65
C ASN A 310 -2.60 6.85 -25.52
N SER A 311 -2.06 6.81 -24.29
CA SER A 311 -2.75 6.30 -23.11
C SER A 311 -4.09 6.99 -22.82
N THR A 312 -4.21 8.29 -23.11
CA THR A 312 -5.46 9.04 -22.91
C THR A 312 -6.57 8.58 -23.85
N LYS A 313 -6.25 8.33 -25.13
CA LYS A 313 -7.21 7.81 -26.12
C LYS A 313 -7.63 6.39 -25.76
N VAL A 314 -6.67 5.51 -25.40
CA VAL A 314 -6.96 4.15 -24.93
C VAL A 314 -7.87 4.17 -23.70
N PHE A 315 -7.54 4.98 -22.68
CA PHE A 315 -8.39 5.14 -21.50
C PHE A 315 -9.83 5.52 -21.88
N ARG A 316 -10.01 6.52 -22.77
CA ARG A 316 -11.34 6.97 -23.20
C ARG A 316 -12.12 5.88 -23.96
N LEU A 317 -11.46 5.11 -24.84
CA LEU A 317 -12.08 4.02 -25.58
C LEU A 317 -12.54 2.89 -24.66
N LEU A 318 -11.67 2.44 -23.74
CA LEU A 318 -12.01 1.45 -22.74
C LEU A 318 -13.18 1.93 -21.84
N ALA A 319 -13.14 3.18 -21.39
CA ALA A 319 -14.19 3.76 -20.57
C ALA A 319 -15.55 3.81 -21.30
N LYS A 320 -15.57 4.15 -22.62
CA LYS A 320 -16.79 4.08 -23.46
C LYS A 320 -17.36 2.66 -23.54
N SER A 321 -16.49 1.64 -23.56
CA SER A 321 -16.88 0.22 -23.54
C SER A 321 -17.24 -0.29 -22.14
N GLY A 322 -17.25 0.58 -21.12
CA GLY A 322 -17.57 0.22 -19.74
C GLY A 322 -16.43 -0.42 -18.96
N ILE A 323 -15.17 -0.30 -19.43
CA ILE A 323 -13.97 -0.81 -18.78
C ILE A 323 -13.18 0.36 -18.19
N LEU A 324 -13.07 0.46 -16.88
CA LEU A 324 -12.31 1.52 -16.21
C LEU A 324 -10.94 1.02 -15.74
N VAL A 325 -9.89 1.57 -16.34
CA VAL A 325 -8.50 1.37 -15.93
C VAL A 325 -7.98 2.63 -15.23
N ARG A 326 -6.80 2.56 -14.64
CA ARG A 326 -6.08 3.73 -14.11
C ARG A 326 -5.23 4.35 -15.24
N LYS A 327 -5.38 5.68 -15.42
CA LYS A 327 -4.51 6.45 -16.33
C LYS A 327 -3.18 6.79 -15.61
#